data_31d953ce970a38c673e754b678158103
#
_entry.id   31d953ce970a38c673e754b678158103
#
_cell.length_a   1.000
_cell.length_b   1.000
_cell.length_c   1.000
_cell.angle_alpha   90.00
_cell.angle_beta   90.00
_cell.angle_gamma   90.00
#
_symmetry.space_group_name_H-M   'P 1'
#
loop_
_entity.id
_entity.type
_entity.pdbx_description
1 polymer ?
#
loop_
_entity_poly.entity_id
_entity_poly.type
_entity_poly.pdbx_seq_one_letter_code
_entity_poly.pdbx_strand_id
1 'polypeptide(L)'
;MSHVWDFQTVFASWPLLSQGLLNTLKLGLLTLITGLFFGVFVGLGRYSRNRWVNFPASVFVEVFRNTPALVQIMWFYFAFLIISPFDIDAFSAAALGLGLNTTAFCAEIFRGGIQSIHRCQWEAGKALGTVSYTHLRAHETGYN
;
A
#
# COMPACT_ATOMS: atom_id res chain seq x y z
N MET A 1 5.59 -46.76 3.60
CA MET A 1 4.54 -45.97 4.27
C MET A 1 3.50 -45.62 3.21
N SER A 2 2.35 -46.34 3.19
CA SER A 2 1.26 -46.06 2.26
C SER A 2 0.54 -44.79 2.74
N HIS A 3 0.67 -43.68 2.00
CA HIS A 3 -0.12 -42.48 2.22
C HIS A 3 -1.60 -42.83 1.89
N VAL A 4 -2.39 -42.94 2.91
CA VAL A 4 -3.86 -43.04 2.76
C VAL A 4 -4.41 -41.63 2.66
N TRP A 5 -4.89 -41.25 1.48
CA TRP A 5 -5.58 -39.99 1.27
C TRP A 5 -6.97 -40.07 1.88
N ASP A 6 -7.17 -39.38 3.01
CA ASP A 6 -8.47 -39.34 3.68
C ASP A 6 -9.24 -38.05 3.30
N PHE A 7 -10.01 -38.16 2.23
CA PHE A 7 -10.87 -37.09 1.75
C PHE A 7 -12.12 -36.88 2.64
N GLN A 8 -12.52 -37.92 3.40
CA GLN A 8 -13.68 -37.79 4.29
C GLN A 8 -13.44 -36.77 5.41
N THR A 9 -12.26 -36.74 5.98
CA THR A 9 -11.86 -35.75 7.01
C THR A 9 -11.89 -34.33 6.46
N VAL A 10 -11.50 -34.13 5.18
CA VAL A 10 -11.56 -32.82 4.53
C VAL A 10 -13.01 -32.34 4.38
N PHE A 11 -13.90 -33.22 3.90
CA PHE A 11 -15.31 -32.88 3.75
C PHE A 11 -16.03 -32.69 5.09
N ALA A 12 -15.66 -33.42 6.12
CA ALA A 12 -16.19 -33.26 7.47
C ALA A 12 -15.77 -31.90 8.09
N SER A 13 -14.59 -31.37 7.68
CA SER A 13 -14.05 -30.10 8.15
C SER A 13 -14.49 -28.90 7.27
N TRP A 14 -15.43 -29.09 6.35
CA TRP A 14 -15.89 -28.03 5.43
C TRP A 14 -16.34 -26.74 6.12
N PRO A 15 -17.08 -26.77 7.26
CA PRO A 15 -17.46 -25.56 7.97
C PRO A 15 -16.25 -24.73 8.46
N LEU A 16 -15.20 -25.42 8.93
CA LEU A 16 -13.96 -24.76 9.37
C LEU A 16 -13.20 -24.14 8.20
N LEU A 17 -13.10 -24.86 7.08
CA LEU A 17 -12.45 -24.39 5.87
C LEU A 17 -13.17 -23.18 5.26
N SER A 18 -14.50 -23.20 5.25
CA SER A 18 -15.28 -22.05 4.75
C SER A 18 -15.15 -20.81 5.63
N GLN A 19 -15.10 -20.97 6.94
CA GLN A 19 -14.82 -19.86 7.87
C GLN A 19 -13.41 -19.29 7.65
N GLY A 20 -12.42 -20.16 7.50
CA GLY A 20 -11.04 -19.75 7.19
C GLY A 20 -10.95 -18.97 5.88
N LEU A 21 -11.63 -19.46 4.82
CA LEU A 21 -11.70 -18.77 3.54
C LEU A 21 -12.35 -17.38 3.67
N LEU A 22 -13.49 -17.30 4.35
CA LEU A 22 -14.16 -16.02 4.58
C LEU A 22 -13.30 -15.03 5.36
N ASN A 23 -12.59 -15.48 6.38
CA ASN A 23 -11.67 -14.61 7.14
C ASN A 23 -10.50 -14.14 6.28
N THR A 24 -9.95 -15.01 5.44
CA THR A 24 -8.89 -14.65 4.49
C THR A 24 -9.38 -13.61 3.48
N LEU A 25 -10.58 -13.78 2.93
CA LEU A 25 -11.17 -12.81 2.00
C LEU A 25 -11.46 -11.46 2.67
N LYS A 26 -12.01 -11.46 3.88
CA LYS A 26 -12.24 -10.24 4.67
C LYS A 26 -10.92 -9.51 4.95
N LEU A 27 -9.90 -10.23 5.40
CA LEU A 27 -8.58 -9.67 5.68
C LEU A 27 -7.95 -9.10 4.41
N GLY A 28 -7.97 -9.86 3.30
CA GLY A 28 -7.42 -9.42 2.01
C GLY A 28 -8.12 -8.16 1.48
N LEU A 29 -9.46 -8.11 1.55
CA LEU A 29 -10.22 -6.94 1.10
C LEU A 29 -9.94 -5.72 1.99
N LEU A 30 -9.92 -5.91 3.31
CA LEU A 30 -9.63 -4.84 4.27
C LEU A 30 -8.24 -4.25 4.04
N THR A 31 -7.22 -5.10 3.91
CA THR A 31 -5.83 -4.66 3.69
C THR A 31 -5.63 -4.03 2.32
N LEU A 32 -6.35 -4.49 1.29
CA LEU A 32 -6.32 -3.89 -0.04
C LEU A 32 -6.91 -2.48 -0.02
N ILE A 33 -8.09 -2.30 0.57
CA ILE A 33 -8.77 -0.99 0.64
C ILE A 33 -7.93 -0.01 1.46
N THR A 34 -7.48 -0.41 2.65
CA THR A 34 -6.63 0.45 3.51
C THR A 34 -5.29 0.74 2.83
N GLY A 35 -4.67 -0.25 2.21
CA GLY A 35 -3.41 -0.12 1.50
C GLY A 35 -3.49 0.83 0.32
N LEU A 36 -4.54 0.72 -0.51
CA LEU A 36 -4.76 1.66 -1.62
C LEU A 36 -5.01 3.08 -1.11
N PHE A 37 -5.90 3.23 -0.13
CA PHE A 37 -6.24 4.54 0.41
C PHE A 37 -5.03 5.26 0.99
N PHE A 38 -4.36 4.66 1.96
CA PHE A 38 -3.18 5.26 2.58
C PHE A 38 -1.96 5.27 1.66
N GLY A 39 -1.83 4.30 0.76
CA GLY A 39 -0.76 4.21 -0.22
C GLY A 39 -0.69 5.42 -1.15
N VAL A 40 -1.85 5.97 -1.57
CA VAL A 40 -1.88 7.21 -2.36
C VAL A 40 -1.25 8.36 -1.59
N PHE A 41 -1.66 8.56 -0.32
CA PHE A 41 -1.14 9.68 0.49
C PHE A 41 0.35 9.53 0.77
N VAL A 42 0.80 8.34 1.13
CA VAL A 42 2.23 8.07 1.37
C VAL A 42 3.04 8.19 0.08
N GLY A 43 2.51 7.72 -1.05
CA GLY A 43 3.12 7.85 -2.37
C GLY A 43 3.28 9.29 -2.82
N LEU A 44 2.25 10.13 -2.63
CA LEU A 44 2.31 11.57 -2.88
C LEU A 44 3.30 12.27 -1.94
N GLY A 45 3.32 11.89 -0.67
CA GLY A 45 4.29 12.38 0.31
C GLY A 45 5.72 12.07 -0.14
N ARG A 46 5.95 10.89 -0.66
CA ARG A 46 7.26 10.45 -1.19
C ARG A 46 7.68 11.15 -2.49
N TYR A 47 6.72 11.61 -3.27
CA TYR A 47 6.95 12.42 -4.47
C TYR A 47 7.17 13.91 -4.15
N SER A 48 6.85 14.35 -2.94
CA SER A 48 6.96 15.75 -2.52
C SER A 48 8.42 16.25 -2.57
N ARG A 49 8.60 17.51 -3.04
CA ARG A 49 9.89 18.21 -2.98
C ARG A 49 10.30 18.64 -1.56
N ASN A 50 9.35 18.68 -0.64
CA ASN A 50 9.62 19.04 0.74
C ASN A 50 10.28 17.86 1.48
N ARG A 51 11.52 18.05 1.92
CA ARG A 51 12.29 17.02 2.65
C ARG A 51 11.62 16.55 3.94
N TRP A 52 10.90 17.43 4.62
CA TRP A 52 10.19 17.10 5.86
C TRP A 52 9.02 16.14 5.65
N VAL A 53 8.43 16.11 4.46
CA VAL A 53 7.36 15.19 4.10
C VAL A 53 7.92 13.93 3.42
N ASN A 54 8.89 14.11 2.53
CA ASN A 54 9.49 13.01 1.78
C ASN A 54 10.28 12.05 2.67
N PHE A 55 11.07 12.56 3.62
CA PHE A 55 11.92 11.73 4.47
C PHE A 55 11.13 10.71 5.30
N PRO A 56 10.12 11.10 6.12
CA PRO A 56 9.36 10.13 6.90
C PRO A 56 8.57 9.16 6.02
N ALA A 57 8.02 9.61 4.90
CA ALA A 57 7.33 8.74 3.96
C ALA A 57 8.28 7.71 3.33
N SER A 58 9.52 8.10 3.03
CA SER A 58 10.55 7.19 2.48
C SER A 58 10.99 6.17 3.52
N VAL A 59 11.26 6.58 4.74
CA VAL A 59 11.64 5.70 5.84
C VAL A 59 10.53 4.67 6.11
N PHE A 60 9.28 5.11 6.17
CA PHE A 60 8.13 4.22 6.32
C PHE A 60 8.10 3.15 5.23
N VAL A 61 8.15 3.57 3.97
CA VAL A 61 8.08 2.63 2.84
C VAL A 61 9.26 1.66 2.84
N GLU A 62 10.47 2.12 3.12
CA GLU A 62 11.66 1.26 3.14
C GLU A 62 11.62 0.24 4.27
N VAL A 63 11.20 0.64 5.47
CA VAL A 63 11.08 -0.26 6.63
C VAL A 63 10.06 -1.35 6.33
N PHE A 64 8.85 -0.98 5.91
CA PHE A 64 7.77 -1.96 5.72
C PHE A 64 7.95 -2.83 4.48
N ARG A 65 8.59 -2.37 3.41
CA ARG A 65 8.89 -3.19 2.24
C ARG A 65 10.05 -4.15 2.42
N ASN A 66 11.06 -3.77 3.19
CA ASN A 66 12.24 -4.59 3.41
C ASN A 66 12.05 -5.61 4.55
N THR A 67 10.98 -5.49 5.32
CA THR A 67 10.64 -6.43 6.39
C THR A 67 9.63 -7.46 5.88
N PRO A 68 9.87 -8.77 6.06
CA PRO A 68 8.90 -9.80 5.69
C PRO A 68 7.57 -9.61 6.41
N ALA A 69 6.45 -9.76 5.68
CA ALA A 69 5.10 -9.55 6.22
C ALA A 69 4.80 -10.41 7.46
N LEU A 70 5.31 -11.66 7.47
CA LEU A 70 5.17 -12.55 8.62
C LEU A 70 5.79 -11.96 9.90
N VAL A 71 6.98 -11.37 9.78
CA VAL A 71 7.68 -10.72 10.90
C VAL A 71 6.86 -9.54 11.42
N GLN A 72 6.27 -8.74 10.52
CA GLN A 72 5.41 -7.62 10.91
C GLN A 72 4.17 -8.09 11.68
N ILE A 73 3.48 -9.14 11.19
CA ILE A 73 2.32 -9.72 11.88
C ILE A 73 2.71 -10.21 13.28
N MET A 74 3.82 -10.97 13.37
CA MET A 74 4.33 -11.46 14.65
C MET A 74 4.69 -10.32 15.61
N TRP A 75 5.27 -9.24 15.10
CA TRP A 75 5.61 -8.08 15.90
C TRP A 75 4.34 -7.40 16.45
N PHE A 76 3.32 -7.19 15.63
CA PHE A 76 2.04 -6.62 16.09
C PHE A 76 1.31 -7.53 17.04
N TYR A 77 1.37 -8.85 16.85
CA TYR A 77 0.68 -9.79 17.73
C TYR A 77 1.37 -9.95 19.08
N PHE A 78 2.69 -10.06 19.14
CA PHE A 78 3.41 -10.33 20.38
C PHE A 78 4.02 -9.09 21.02
N ALA A 79 4.76 -8.27 20.27
CA ALA A 79 5.49 -7.15 20.84
C ALA A 79 4.55 -5.98 21.17
N PHE A 80 3.51 -5.74 20.37
CA PHE A 80 2.56 -4.68 20.61
C PHE A 80 1.75 -4.92 21.90
N LEU A 81 1.39 -6.17 22.21
CA LEU A 81 0.73 -6.55 23.46
C LEU A 81 1.56 -6.22 24.72
N ILE A 82 2.89 -6.28 24.61
CA ILE A 82 3.78 -5.97 25.74
C ILE A 82 3.87 -4.45 25.97
N ILE A 83 3.81 -3.67 24.89
CA ILE A 83 4.02 -2.21 24.91
C ILE A 83 2.69 -1.47 25.16
N SER A 84 1.58 -2.01 24.65
CA SER A 84 0.26 -1.39 24.71
C SER A 84 -0.64 -2.10 25.72
N PRO A 85 -1.44 -1.36 26.52
CA PRO A 85 -2.44 -1.95 27.43
C PRO A 85 -3.67 -2.52 26.68
N PHE A 86 -3.71 -2.44 25.35
CA PHE A 86 -4.84 -2.92 24.55
C PHE A 86 -4.58 -4.34 24.07
N ASP A 87 -5.51 -5.26 24.38
CA ASP A 87 -5.54 -6.60 23.81
C ASP A 87 -5.94 -6.53 22.33
N ILE A 88 -5.02 -6.96 21.45
CA ILE A 88 -5.28 -7.05 20.02
C ILE A 88 -5.43 -8.51 19.65
N ASP A 89 -6.59 -8.86 19.09
CA ASP A 89 -6.83 -10.21 18.57
C ASP A 89 -5.97 -10.49 17.31
N ALA A 90 -5.79 -11.77 17.00
CA ALA A 90 -4.94 -12.21 15.88
C ALA A 90 -5.37 -11.62 14.52
N PHE A 91 -6.69 -11.44 14.31
CA PHE A 91 -7.20 -10.84 13.08
C PHE A 91 -6.79 -9.37 12.95
N SER A 92 -6.93 -8.59 14.02
CA SER A 92 -6.54 -7.17 14.06
C SER A 92 -5.04 -6.98 13.93
N ALA A 93 -4.23 -7.82 14.56
CA ALA A 93 -2.77 -7.81 14.41
C ALA A 93 -2.35 -8.10 12.95
N ALA A 94 -2.98 -9.10 12.33
CA ALA A 94 -2.76 -9.40 10.92
C ALA A 94 -3.22 -8.27 10.00
N ALA A 95 -4.38 -7.66 10.29
CA ALA A 95 -4.90 -6.53 9.52
C ALA A 95 -3.97 -5.31 9.58
N LEU A 96 -3.41 -4.99 10.75
CA LEU A 96 -2.44 -3.92 10.92
C LEU A 96 -1.14 -4.21 10.17
N GLY A 97 -0.53 -5.38 10.40
CA GLY A 97 0.73 -5.75 9.76
C GLY A 97 0.62 -5.78 8.24
N LEU A 98 -0.37 -6.48 7.70
CA LEU A 98 -0.60 -6.56 6.25
C LEU A 98 -1.07 -5.24 5.67
N GLY A 99 -1.91 -4.47 6.38
CA GLY A 99 -2.37 -3.16 5.93
C GLY A 99 -1.24 -2.16 5.76
N LEU A 100 -0.31 -2.07 6.71
CA LEU A 100 0.87 -1.20 6.62
C LEU A 100 1.83 -1.68 5.53
N ASN A 101 2.02 -2.99 5.41
CA ASN A 101 2.82 -3.59 4.34
C ASN A 101 2.25 -3.26 2.95
N THR A 102 0.95 -3.49 2.75
CA THR A 102 0.25 -3.19 1.48
C THR A 102 0.29 -1.69 1.18
N THR A 103 0.13 -0.83 2.19
CA THR A 103 0.28 0.63 2.08
C THR A 103 1.65 1.01 1.52
N ALA A 104 2.71 0.40 2.05
CA ALA A 104 4.08 0.68 1.59
C ALA A 104 4.32 0.24 0.14
N PHE A 105 3.79 -0.93 -0.26
CA PHE A 105 3.87 -1.38 -1.66
C PHE A 105 3.05 -0.49 -2.60
N CYS A 106 1.80 -0.15 -2.23
CA CYS A 106 0.96 0.75 -3.03
C CYS A 106 1.59 2.14 -3.18
N ALA A 107 2.18 2.68 -2.11
CA ALA A 107 2.86 3.98 -2.16
C ALA A 107 3.99 3.98 -3.20
N GLU A 108 4.76 2.91 -3.29
CA GLU A 108 5.84 2.80 -4.28
C GLU A 108 5.30 2.63 -5.70
N ILE A 109 4.24 1.86 -5.89
CA ILE A 109 3.56 1.72 -7.19
C ILE A 109 3.05 3.08 -7.67
N PHE A 110 2.39 3.86 -6.81
CA PHE A 110 1.92 5.21 -7.15
C PHE A 110 3.08 6.15 -7.48
N ARG A 111 4.14 6.14 -6.67
CA ARG A 111 5.33 6.96 -6.94
C ARG A 111 5.96 6.59 -8.29
N GLY A 112 6.14 5.29 -8.55
CA GLY A 112 6.69 4.78 -9.80
C GLY A 112 5.81 5.12 -11.00
N GLY A 113 4.48 4.98 -10.86
CA GLY A 113 3.52 5.36 -11.89
C GLY A 113 3.59 6.85 -12.26
N ILE A 114 3.69 7.74 -11.26
CA ILE A 114 3.83 9.18 -11.54
C ILE A 114 5.17 9.48 -12.22
N GLN A 115 6.25 8.82 -11.81
CA GLN A 115 7.58 9.05 -12.39
C GLN A 115 7.74 8.46 -13.80
N SER A 116 6.96 7.46 -14.18
CA SER A 116 7.01 6.84 -15.50
C SER A 116 6.41 7.70 -16.61
N ILE A 117 5.65 8.76 -16.27
CA ILE A 117 5.05 9.67 -17.22
C ILE A 117 6.16 10.51 -17.87
N HIS A 118 6.39 10.31 -19.17
CA HIS A 118 7.43 10.98 -19.94
C HIS A 118 7.15 12.49 -20.03
N ARG A 119 8.21 13.32 -20.02
CA ARG A 119 8.08 14.79 -20.12
C ARG A 119 7.27 15.22 -21.34
N CYS A 120 7.43 14.53 -22.49
CA CYS A 120 6.65 14.81 -23.70
C CYS A 120 5.13 14.69 -23.50
N GLN A 121 4.66 13.78 -22.64
CA GLN A 121 3.23 13.64 -22.33
C GLN A 121 2.71 14.84 -21.53
N TRP A 122 3.51 15.33 -20.59
CA TRP A 122 3.23 16.56 -19.87
C TRP A 122 3.20 17.80 -20.78
N GLU A 123 4.12 17.89 -21.72
CA GLU A 123 4.20 18.98 -22.70
C GLU A 123 3.02 18.91 -23.68
N ALA A 124 2.68 17.72 -24.16
CA ALA A 124 1.52 17.52 -25.03
C ALA A 124 0.20 17.89 -24.33
N GLY A 125 0.03 17.50 -23.04
CA GLY A 125 -1.11 17.89 -22.24
C GLY A 125 -1.23 19.41 -22.07
N LYS A 126 -0.10 20.09 -21.85
CA LYS A 126 -0.03 21.55 -21.79
C LYS A 126 -0.38 22.21 -23.13
N ALA A 127 0.11 21.65 -24.24
CA ALA A 127 -0.17 22.16 -25.59
C ALA A 127 -1.66 22.05 -25.96
N LEU A 128 -2.34 21.01 -25.47
CA LEU A 128 -3.80 20.81 -25.66
C LEU A 128 -4.66 21.68 -24.73
N GLY A 129 -4.06 22.58 -23.94
CA GLY A 129 -4.80 23.51 -23.07
C GLY A 129 -5.42 22.87 -21.82
N THR A 130 -5.03 21.65 -21.45
CA THR A 130 -5.52 20.98 -20.24
C THR A 130 -5.04 21.64 -18.94
N VAL A 131 -4.08 22.60 -19.05
CA VAL A 131 -3.62 23.42 -17.93
C VAL A 131 -3.52 24.88 -18.42
N SER A 132 -4.29 25.78 -17.80
CA SER A 132 -4.39 27.20 -18.13
C SER A 132 -3.08 27.99 -17.91
N TYR A 133 -2.06 27.80 -18.78
CA TYR A 133 -0.86 28.66 -18.79
C TYR A 133 -0.72 29.48 -20.08
N THR A 134 -1.76 29.58 -20.89
CA THR A 134 -1.71 30.31 -22.16
C THR A 134 -1.58 31.82 -22.02
N HIS A 135 -1.78 32.39 -20.82
CA HIS A 135 -1.72 33.85 -20.64
C HIS A 135 -0.34 34.42 -20.25
N LEU A 136 0.62 33.59 -19.85
CA LEU A 136 1.93 34.11 -19.42
C LEU A 136 3.00 34.14 -20.54
N ARG A 137 2.80 33.42 -21.65
CA ARG A 137 3.79 33.36 -22.75
C ARG A 137 3.52 34.32 -23.89
N ALA A 138 2.36 34.92 -23.95
CA ALA A 138 2.04 35.94 -24.98
C ALA A 138 2.79 37.26 -24.79
N HIS A 139 3.39 37.49 -23.62
CA HIS A 139 4.13 38.72 -23.32
C HIS A 139 5.65 38.66 -23.57
N GLU A 140 6.22 37.49 -23.85
CA GLU A 140 7.67 37.38 -24.05
C GLU A 140 8.16 37.41 -25.52
N THR A 141 7.24 37.45 -26.47
CA THR A 141 7.62 37.55 -27.91
C THR A 141 7.49 38.96 -28.46
N GLY A 142 7.46 39.97 -27.62
CA GLY A 142 7.28 41.37 -28.01
C GLY A 142 8.52 42.23 -28.13
N TYR A 143 9.75 41.64 -28.18
CA TYR A 143 10.97 42.40 -28.42
C TYR A 143 11.95 41.61 -29.26
N ASN A 144 11.84 41.73 -30.58
CA ASN A 144 12.92 41.93 -31.56
C ASN A 144 12.33 42.39 -32.86
#